data_8f48391e987717d7542684696c39f0ca
#
_entry.id   8f48391e987717d7542684696c39f0ca
#
_cell.length_a   1.000
_cell.length_b   1.000
_cell.length_c   1.000
_cell.angle_alpha   90.00
_cell.angle_beta   90.00
_cell.angle_gamma   90.00
#
_symmetry.space_group_name_H-M   'P 1'
#
loop_
_entity.id
_entity.type
_entity.pdbx_description
1 polymer ?
#
loop_
_entity_poly.entity_id
_entity_poly.type
_entity_poly.pdbx_seq_one_letter_code
_entity_poly.pdbx_strand_id
1 'polypeptide(L)'
;MNYSTTENAAGVPLAARTSSNGHPDAPVATSANSQAAIRVQTKPLSKSAAELKAKIDVKASLVSGLCLTNYNDYRLYLKDVYEFRRANESTGFRAYSYSTFSAAADIRSPNYLKLIIEGRRNLSEDMITRFAKALRLPRVELEEFRALVRYGQAVEPIERNKYLKDLADLRAQRAYKSGEINQASWDKVPGWIGWVLYAMADQGEVDFDPQSLHRLFRTKAAPEDIRESLEKLIASGELARDPETGRVTKARDLIESPQDLPVPLIRKLQTELIYLGIESLFRDSPKEREFGAMTVAMTEEEFNQVRFELRQLRKRLQRDILVKRKVSKGERVYQLNVQLFPVTDKV
;
A
#
# COMPACT_ATOMS: atom_id res chain seq x y z
N MET A 1 25.91 -28.96 -36.78
CA MET A 1 27.39 -28.88 -36.82
C MET A 1 27.85 -28.91 -35.37
N ASN A 2 28.50 -29.99 -35.04
CA ASN A 2 29.12 -30.30 -33.76
C ASN A 2 30.34 -29.41 -33.48
N TYR A 3 30.61 -29.18 -32.20
CA TYR A 3 31.88 -29.29 -31.48
C TYR A 3 31.59 -28.91 -30.04
N SER A 4 31.50 -29.81 -29.08
CA SER A 4 32.50 -30.68 -28.40
C SER A 4 33.43 -29.92 -27.45
N THR A 5 33.12 -30.09 -26.16
CA THR A 5 33.94 -30.48 -24.98
C THR A 5 35.39 -29.95 -24.82
N THR A 6 35.67 -29.45 -23.61
CA THR A 6 36.64 -30.12 -22.71
C THR A 6 36.62 -29.51 -21.29
N GLU A 7 36.56 -30.39 -20.31
CA GLU A 7 36.91 -30.39 -18.91
C GLU A 7 38.31 -29.89 -18.57
N ASN A 8 38.48 -29.38 -17.33
CA ASN A 8 39.40 -29.86 -16.26
C ASN A 8 39.30 -28.87 -15.08
N ALA A 9 38.92 -29.19 -13.94
CA ALA A 9 39.32 -30.07 -12.81
C ALA A 9 40.65 -29.66 -12.12
N ALA A 10 40.59 -29.69 -10.81
CA ALA A 10 41.62 -29.67 -9.76
C ALA A 10 41.96 -28.26 -9.19
N GLY A 11 42.03 -28.02 -7.88
CA GLY A 11 42.08 -28.89 -6.71
C GLY A 11 42.24 -28.00 -5.46
N VAL A 12 41.73 -28.48 -4.37
CA VAL A 12 41.92 -27.96 -2.98
C VAL A 12 43.30 -28.42 -2.48
N PRO A 13 43.97 -27.74 -1.49
CA PRO A 13 43.74 -28.12 -0.10
C PRO A 13 43.89 -27.04 1.00
N LEU A 14 43.18 -27.24 1.98
CA LEU A 14 43.21 -27.20 3.46
C LEU A 14 44.59 -27.13 4.17
N ALA A 15 44.70 -26.26 5.20
CA ALA A 15 45.38 -26.43 6.49
C ALA A 15 45.20 -25.13 7.32
N ALA A 16 44.59 -25.05 8.41
CA ALA A 16 44.62 -25.65 9.76
C ALA A 16 45.74 -25.11 10.69
N ARG A 17 45.28 -24.76 11.91
CA ARG A 17 45.99 -24.61 13.21
C ARG A 17 46.65 -23.25 13.48
N THR A 18 46.70 -22.72 14.74
CA THR A 18 46.28 -23.08 16.10
C THR A 18 46.41 -21.85 17.01
N SER A 19 45.54 -21.70 18.00
CA SER A 19 45.67 -21.39 19.43
C SER A 19 46.76 -20.40 19.92
N SER A 20 46.50 -19.45 20.81
CA SER A 20 46.38 -19.65 22.25
C SER A 20 46.37 -18.30 23.04
N ASN A 21 45.54 -18.26 24.03
CA ASN A 21 45.71 -17.76 25.41
C ASN A 21 46.30 -16.36 25.77
N GLY A 22 45.59 -15.66 26.62
CA GLY A 22 46.19 -14.81 27.62
C GLY A 22 45.31 -13.70 28.17
N HIS A 23 44.55 -13.94 29.22
CA HIS A 23 44.18 -12.95 30.24
C HIS A 23 45.38 -12.79 31.21
N PRO A 24 45.53 -11.75 32.05
CA PRO A 24 44.50 -11.12 32.88
C PRO A 24 44.68 -9.62 33.24
N ASP A 25 43.71 -9.15 34.05
CA ASP A 25 43.75 -8.17 35.14
C ASP A 25 43.47 -6.67 34.88
N ALA A 26 42.44 -6.27 35.60
CA ALA A 26 42.05 -4.90 35.99
C ALA A 26 43.00 -4.36 37.08
N PRO A 27 42.96 -3.09 37.58
CA PRO A 27 41.77 -2.47 38.15
C PRO A 27 41.63 -0.91 38.05
N VAL A 28 40.37 -0.46 38.28
CA VAL A 28 39.89 0.70 39.07
C VAL A 28 40.54 2.09 38.94
N ALA A 29 39.71 3.09 38.59
CA ALA A 29 39.46 4.29 39.40
C ALA A 29 38.32 5.16 38.89
N THR A 30 37.42 5.43 39.79
CA THR A 30 36.37 6.43 39.94
C THR A 30 36.69 7.84 39.44
N SER A 31 35.71 8.47 38.75
CA SER A 31 35.34 9.85 39.12
C SER A 31 33.91 10.16 38.63
N ALA A 32 33.10 10.60 39.57
CA ALA A 32 31.76 11.12 39.39
C ALA A 32 31.78 12.42 38.59
N ASN A 33 30.87 12.59 37.66
CA ASN A 33 30.36 13.93 37.38
C ASN A 33 28.88 13.89 36.99
N SER A 34 28.17 14.65 37.76
CA SER A 34 26.75 14.95 37.78
C SER A 34 26.29 15.62 36.48
N GLN A 35 25.34 15.03 35.77
CA GLN A 35 24.51 15.79 34.85
C GLN A 35 23.04 15.47 35.10
N ALA A 36 22.33 16.50 35.47
CA ALA A 36 20.91 16.53 35.78
C ALA A 36 20.09 16.16 34.53
N ALA A 37 19.44 15.01 34.57
CA ALA A 37 18.41 14.64 33.60
C ALA A 37 17.14 15.43 33.89
N ILE A 38 16.76 16.29 32.97
CA ILE A 38 15.45 16.95 32.94
C ILE A 38 14.40 15.87 32.68
N ARG A 39 13.72 15.45 33.73
CA ARG A 39 12.60 14.51 33.72
C ARG A 39 11.36 15.27 33.25
N VAL A 40 11.04 15.17 31.95
CA VAL A 40 9.74 15.60 31.45
C VAL A 40 8.68 14.66 32.04
N GLN A 41 7.98 15.17 33.04
CA GLN A 41 6.79 14.47 33.59
C GLN A 41 5.65 14.59 32.60
N THR A 42 5.42 13.54 31.79
CA THR A 42 4.17 13.35 31.10
C THR A 42 3.11 12.99 32.16
N LYS A 43 2.17 13.89 32.38
CA LYS A 43 0.99 13.64 33.21
C LYS A 43 0.26 12.40 32.67
N PRO A 44 -0.08 11.41 33.51
CA PRO A 44 -0.91 10.29 33.07
C PRO A 44 -2.29 10.81 32.68
N LEU A 45 -2.76 10.44 31.49
CA LEU A 45 -4.14 10.67 31.05
C LEU A 45 -5.10 10.18 32.14
N SER A 46 -6.07 11.01 32.50
CA SER A 46 -7.05 10.71 33.55
C SER A 46 -7.71 9.35 33.26
N LYS A 47 -7.92 8.53 34.31
CA LYS A 47 -8.59 7.21 34.21
C LYS A 47 -9.90 7.27 33.42
N SER A 48 -10.63 8.38 33.46
CA SER A 48 -11.87 8.61 32.72
C SER A 48 -11.68 8.64 31.19
N ALA A 49 -10.59 9.18 30.67
CA ALA A 49 -10.32 9.22 29.23
C ALA A 49 -9.88 7.84 28.69
N ALA A 50 -9.13 7.06 29.49
CA ALA A 50 -8.75 5.70 29.16
C ALA A 50 -9.97 4.75 29.22
N GLU A 51 -10.85 4.93 30.21
CA GLU A 51 -12.12 4.16 30.30
C GLU A 51 -13.12 4.55 29.22
N LEU A 52 -13.18 5.82 28.82
CA LEU A 52 -14.01 6.28 27.70
C LEU A 52 -13.50 5.73 26.36
N LYS A 53 -12.18 5.73 26.17
CA LYS A 53 -11.55 5.14 24.99
C LYS A 53 -11.76 3.62 24.96
N ALA A 54 -11.60 2.92 26.07
CA ALA A 54 -11.89 1.50 26.20
C ALA A 54 -13.39 1.18 25.99
N LYS A 55 -14.31 2.05 26.46
CA LYS A 55 -15.77 1.88 26.20
C LYS A 55 -16.14 2.19 24.76
N ILE A 56 -15.44 3.10 24.08
CA ILE A 56 -15.60 3.40 22.66
C ILE A 56 -15.03 2.23 21.82
N ASP A 57 -13.88 1.70 22.19
CA ASP A 57 -13.27 0.54 21.55
C ASP A 57 -14.08 -0.75 21.77
N VAL A 58 -14.68 -0.94 22.94
CA VAL A 58 -15.57 -2.09 23.24
C VAL A 58 -16.92 -1.94 22.51
N LYS A 59 -17.44 -0.71 22.31
CA LYS A 59 -18.66 -0.49 21.53
C LYS A 59 -18.45 -0.58 20.01
N ALA A 60 -17.27 -0.21 19.51
CA ALA A 60 -16.81 -0.48 18.15
C ALA A 60 -16.52 -1.99 17.96
N SER A 61 -16.07 -2.67 19.03
CA SER A 61 -15.74 -4.08 19.07
C SER A 61 -16.95 -5.03 19.12
N LEU A 62 -18.18 -4.55 19.24
CA LEU A 62 -19.39 -5.41 19.23
C LEU A 62 -19.86 -5.82 17.81
N VAL A 63 -19.24 -5.25 16.77
CA VAL A 63 -19.25 -5.77 15.39
C VAL A 63 -17.85 -6.30 15.02
N SER A 64 -16.99 -6.48 15.98
CA SER A 64 -15.52 -6.56 15.88
C SER A 64 -14.94 -7.90 15.41
N GLY A 65 -15.78 -8.84 14.96
CA GLY A 65 -15.26 -9.98 14.19
C GLY A 65 -15.12 -9.69 12.69
N LEU A 66 -15.85 -8.67 12.17
CA LEU A 66 -16.01 -8.45 10.73
C LEU A 66 -15.57 -7.02 10.36
N CYS A 67 -14.26 -6.86 10.16
CA CYS A 67 -13.69 -5.58 9.73
C CYS A 67 -14.00 -5.34 8.25
N LEU A 68 -14.66 -4.21 7.93
CA LEU A 68 -15.00 -3.81 6.55
C LEU A 68 -13.79 -3.83 5.60
N THR A 69 -12.62 -3.48 6.10
CA THR A 69 -11.36 -3.43 5.33
C THR A 69 -10.94 -4.78 4.75
N ASN A 70 -11.42 -5.88 5.34
CA ASN A 70 -11.10 -7.24 4.89
C ASN A 70 -11.94 -7.68 3.68
N TYR A 71 -12.95 -6.91 3.30
CA TYR A 71 -13.88 -7.25 2.22
C TYR A 71 -13.61 -6.43 0.96
N ASN A 72 -13.62 -7.11 -0.18
CA ASN A 72 -13.61 -6.49 -1.51
C ASN A 72 -14.97 -6.60 -2.21
N ASP A 73 -15.93 -7.25 -1.58
CA ASP A 73 -17.33 -7.34 -1.99
C ASP A 73 -18.25 -6.91 -0.85
N TYR A 74 -19.03 -5.83 -1.08
CA TYR A 74 -19.95 -5.30 -0.08
C TYR A 74 -21.12 -6.24 0.22
N ARG A 75 -21.52 -7.09 -0.74
CA ARG A 75 -22.62 -8.05 -0.56
C ARG A 75 -22.19 -9.20 0.36
N LEU A 76 -20.95 -9.65 0.21
CA LEU A 76 -20.35 -10.63 1.11
C LEU A 76 -20.24 -10.06 2.53
N TYR A 77 -19.74 -8.81 2.64
CA TYR A 77 -19.70 -8.12 3.94
C TYR A 77 -21.09 -8.05 4.61
N LEU A 78 -22.11 -7.64 3.85
CA LEU A 78 -23.48 -7.54 4.35
C LEU A 78 -24.05 -8.91 4.79
N LYS A 79 -23.74 -9.96 4.03
CA LYS A 79 -24.13 -11.34 4.36
C LYS A 79 -23.50 -11.78 5.67
N ASP A 80 -22.18 -11.63 5.81
CA ASP A 80 -21.45 -12.08 6.99
C ASP A 80 -21.87 -11.28 8.23
N VAL A 81 -22.10 -9.97 8.12
CA VAL A 81 -22.64 -9.15 9.21
C VAL A 81 -24.06 -9.60 9.60
N TYR A 82 -24.90 -9.93 8.64
CA TYR A 82 -26.23 -10.44 8.90
C TYR A 82 -26.17 -11.78 9.65
N GLU A 83 -25.36 -12.73 9.19
CA GLU A 83 -25.19 -14.05 9.81
C GLU A 83 -24.60 -13.91 11.23
N PHE A 84 -23.58 -13.08 11.39
CA PHE A 84 -23.01 -12.77 12.71
C PHE A 84 -24.05 -12.22 13.69
N ARG A 85 -24.84 -11.24 13.28
CA ARG A 85 -25.89 -10.69 14.14
C ARG A 85 -26.99 -11.69 14.43
N ARG A 86 -27.35 -12.50 13.46
CA ARG A 86 -28.32 -13.58 13.65
C ARG A 86 -27.85 -14.58 14.69
N ALA A 87 -26.56 -14.90 14.73
CA ALA A 87 -25.98 -15.80 15.71
C ALA A 87 -25.86 -15.16 17.12
N ASN A 88 -25.52 -13.87 17.20
CA ASN A 88 -25.13 -13.22 18.45
C ASN A 88 -26.19 -12.27 19.05
N GLU A 89 -27.06 -11.65 18.22
CA GLU A 89 -28.08 -10.69 18.67
C GLU A 89 -29.48 -11.32 18.76
N SER A 90 -29.64 -12.64 18.53
CA SER A 90 -30.90 -13.35 18.71
C SER A 90 -31.12 -13.56 20.19
N THR A 91 -32.20 -12.96 20.75
CA THR A 91 -32.68 -13.24 22.11
C THR A 91 -33.66 -14.41 22.09
N GLY A 92 -33.81 -15.17 23.20
CA GLY A 92 -34.62 -16.38 23.26
C GLY A 92 -36.07 -16.23 22.78
N PHE A 93 -36.59 -15.00 22.68
CA PHE A 93 -37.95 -14.69 22.21
C PHE A 93 -37.98 -14.07 20.82
N ARG A 94 -36.87 -13.62 20.26
CA ARG A 94 -36.84 -12.92 18.96
C ARG A 94 -35.52 -13.13 18.24
N ALA A 95 -35.57 -13.86 17.15
CA ALA A 95 -34.43 -14.02 16.28
C ALA A 95 -34.16 -12.73 15.49
N TYR A 96 -32.86 -12.38 15.33
CA TYR A 96 -32.48 -11.33 14.41
C TYR A 96 -32.86 -11.70 12.97
N SER A 97 -33.51 -10.80 12.25
CA SER A 97 -34.10 -11.10 10.94
C SER A 97 -33.86 -9.97 9.93
N TYR A 98 -34.13 -10.22 8.66
CA TYR A 98 -34.09 -9.19 7.62
C TYR A 98 -35.04 -8.02 7.94
N SER A 99 -36.19 -8.28 8.53
CA SER A 99 -37.13 -7.23 8.96
C SER A 99 -36.53 -6.39 10.11
N THR A 100 -35.78 -6.98 11.04
CA THR A 100 -35.08 -6.25 12.09
C THR A 100 -34.04 -5.29 11.53
N PHE A 101 -33.26 -5.76 10.56
CA PHE A 101 -32.30 -4.90 9.84
C PHE A 101 -33.00 -3.76 9.08
N SER A 102 -34.07 -4.10 8.34
CA SER A 102 -34.82 -3.09 7.56
C SER A 102 -35.45 -2.03 8.45
N ALA A 103 -35.97 -2.40 9.62
CA ALA A 103 -36.46 -1.44 10.60
C ALA A 103 -35.34 -0.52 11.12
N ALA A 104 -34.15 -1.06 11.43
CA ALA A 104 -33.00 -0.27 11.84
C ALA A 104 -32.47 0.67 10.75
N ALA A 105 -32.66 0.31 9.48
CA ALA A 105 -32.31 1.11 8.32
C ALA A 105 -33.41 2.09 7.87
N ASP A 106 -34.54 2.13 8.58
CA ASP A 106 -35.73 2.90 8.19
C ASP A 106 -36.21 2.55 6.77
N ILE A 107 -36.29 1.25 6.46
CA ILE A 107 -36.72 0.72 5.17
C ILE A 107 -38.03 -0.04 5.34
N ARG A 108 -39.06 0.31 4.55
CA ARG A 108 -40.37 -0.32 4.63
C ARG A 108 -40.37 -1.80 4.19
N SER A 109 -39.52 -2.16 3.22
CA SER A 109 -39.47 -3.52 2.70
C SER A 109 -38.65 -4.43 3.63
N PRO A 110 -39.26 -5.47 4.23
CA PRO A 110 -38.59 -6.33 5.20
C PRO A 110 -37.48 -7.18 4.56
N ASN A 111 -37.56 -7.46 3.26
CA ASN A 111 -36.60 -8.32 2.55
C ASN A 111 -35.55 -7.52 1.74
N TYR A 112 -35.46 -6.20 1.96
CA TYR A 112 -34.57 -5.38 1.14
C TYR A 112 -33.11 -5.80 1.23
N LEU A 113 -32.60 -6.04 2.46
CA LEU A 113 -31.22 -6.53 2.66
C LEU A 113 -30.98 -7.88 1.93
N LYS A 114 -31.95 -8.81 1.99
CA LYS A 114 -31.86 -10.09 1.28
C LYS A 114 -31.67 -9.88 -0.23
N LEU A 115 -32.47 -9.00 -0.83
CA LEU A 115 -32.38 -8.69 -2.27
C LEU A 115 -31.03 -8.04 -2.66
N ILE A 116 -30.43 -7.25 -1.76
CA ILE A 116 -29.08 -6.69 -1.96
C ILE A 116 -28.03 -7.80 -1.90
N ILE A 117 -28.06 -8.65 -0.88
CA ILE A 117 -27.11 -9.77 -0.71
C ILE A 117 -27.17 -10.72 -1.93
N GLU A 118 -28.38 -11.06 -2.40
CA GLU A 118 -28.59 -11.93 -3.55
C GLU A 118 -28.27 -11.27 -4.91
N GLY A 119 -27.83 -10.00 -4.94
CA GLY A 119 -27.51 -9.31 -6.18
C GLY A 119 -28.71 -8.85 -7.01
N ARG A 120 -29.93 -9.04 -6.51
CA ARG A 120 -31.17 -8.70 -7.24
C ARG A 120 -31.49 -7.20 -7.23
N ARG A 121 -30.82 -6.43 -6.35
CA ARG A 121 -30.92 -4.97 -6.27
C ARG A 121 -29.58 -4.33 -5.97
N ASN A 122 -29.46 -3.06 -6.33
CA ASN A 122 -28.35 -2.20 -6.03
C ASN A 122 -28.73 -1.20 -4.93
N LEU A 123 -27.74 -0.67 -4.21
CA LEU A 123 -27.90 0.40 -3.22
C LEU A 123 -27.82 1.76 -3.93
N SER A 124 -28.79 2.63 -3.72
CA SER A 124 -28.67 4.05 -4.03
C SER A 124 -27.87 4.77 -2.95
N GLU A 125 -27.44 6.00 -3.21
CA GLU A 125 -26.67 6.81 -2.24
C GLU A 125 -27.41 7.02 -0.91
N ASP A 126 -28.73 7.23 -0.96
CA ASP A 126 -29.56 7.31 0.25
C ASP A 126 -29.58 5.98 1.01
N MET A 127 -29.71 4.85 0.28
CA MET A 127 -29.70 3.53 0.88
C MET A 127 -28.33 3.17 1.48
N ILE A 128 -27.22 3.60 0.88
CA ILE A 128 -25.87 3.44 1.46
C ILE A 128 -25.82 4.09 2.85
N THR A 129 -26.34 5.31 2.98
CA THR A 129 -26.37 6.05 4.26
C THR A 129 -27.26 5.35 5.29
N ARG A 130 -28.44 4.87 4.90
CA ARG A 130 -29.35 4.13 5.78
C ARG A 130 -28.76 2.78 6.22
N PHE A 131 -28.09 2.07 5.31
CA PHE A 131 -27.40 0.82 5.63
C PHE A 131 -26.25 1.05 6.60
N ALA A 132 -25.42 2.07 6.37
CA ALA A 132 -24.33 2.43 7.28
C ALA A 132 -24.84 2.73 8.71
N LYS A 133 -25.98 3.43 8.82
CA LYS A 133 -26.65 3.68 10.10
C LYS A 133 -27.09 2.38 10.77
N ALA A 134 -27.76 1.49 10.03
CA ALA A 134 -28.20 0.20 10.54
C ALA A 134 -27.02 -0.71 10.92
N LEU A 135 -25.93 -0.64 10.17
CA LEU A 135 -24.67 -1.33 10.46
C LEU A 135 -23.92 -0.70 11.64
N ARG A 136 -24.30 0.51 12.07
CA ARG A 136 -23.62 1.31 13.10
C ARG A 136 -22.19 1.67 12.74
N LEU A 137 -21.94 1.90 11.44
CA LEU A 137 -20.61 2.27 10.96
C LEU A 137 -20.25 3.68 11.43
N PRO A 138 -19.05 3.91 11.97
CA PRO A 138 -18.55 5.26 12.24
C PRO A 138 -18.37 6.03 10.92
N ARG A 139 -18.31 7.37 10.99
CA ARG A 139 -18.24 8.25 9.80
C ARG A 139 -17.11 7.87 8.83
N VAL A 140 -15.98 7.46 9.35
CA VAL A 140 -14.82 7.05 8.52
C VAL A 140 -15.12 5.77 7.74
N GLU A 141 -15.79 4.81 8.36
CA GLU A 141 -16.19 3.54 7.71
C GLU A 141 -17.37 3.74 6.76
N LEU A 142 -18.22 4.76 6.94
CA LEU A 142 -19.26 5.10 5.98
C LEU A 142 -18.66 5.44 4.60
N GLU A 143 -17.60 6.24 4.56
CA GLU A 143 -16.95 6.60 3.29
C GLU A 143 -16.28 5.38 2.64
N GLU A 144 -15.64 4.52 3.42
CA GLU A 144 -15.11 3.25 2.94
C GLU A 144 -16.21 2.33 2.41
N PHE A 145 -17.34 2.20 3.14
CA PHE A 145 -18.49 1.40 2.71
C PHE A 145 -19.10 1.95 1.41
N ARG A 146 -19.22 3.28 1.30
CA ARG A 146 -19.69 3.94 0.08
C ARG A 146 -18.79 3.62 -1.12
N ALA A 147 -17.48 3.76 -0.95
CA ALA A 147 -16.50 3.44 -1.99
C ALA A 147 -16.56 1.96 -2.39
N LEU A 148 -16.68 1.06 -1.42
CA LEU A 148 -16.83 -0.38 -1.67
C LEU A 148 -18.12 -0.72 -2.43
N VAL A 149 -19.24 -0.08 -2.09
CA VAL A 149 -20.52 -0.26 -2.81
C VAL A 149 -20.40 0.25 -4.25
N ARG A 150 -19.86 1.45 -4.45
CA ARG A 150 -19.64 2.03 -5.79
C ARG A 150 -18.76 1.13 -6.63
N TYR A 151 -17.64 0.65 -6.07
CA TYR A 151 -16.76 -0.32 -6.73
C TYR A 151 -17.50 -1.59 -7.14
N GLY A 152 -18.29 -2.17 -6.23
CA GLY A 152 -19.02 -3.43 -6.47
C GLY A 152 -20.22 -3.28 -7.43
N GLN A 153 -20.74 -2.06 -7.63
CA GLN A 153 -21.87 -1.78 -8.51
C GLN A 153 -21.46 -1.18 -9.86
N ALA A 154 -20.23 -0.72 -10.00
CA ALA A 154 -19.74 -0.17 -11.25
C ALA A 154 -19.68 -1.25 -12.34
N VAL A 155 -20.34 -0.97 -13.46
CA VAL A 155 -20.36 -1.84 -14.64
C VAL A 155 -19.19 -1.49 -15.56
N GLU A 156 -18.97 -0.19 -15.77
CA GLU A 156 -17.91 0.29 -16.64
C GLU A 156 -16.52 0.07 -16.02
N PRO A 157 -15.58 -0.56 -16.74
CA PRO A 157 -14.25 -0.87 -16.23
C PRO A 157 -13.48 0.36 -15.74
N ILE A 158 -13.60 1.49 -16.42
CA ILE A 158 -12.91 2.75 -16.06
C ILE A 158 -13.43 3.29 -14.73
N GLU A 159 -14.76 3.32 -14.55
CA GLU A 159 -15.37 3.74 -13.27
C GLU A 159 -15.01 2.78 -12.14
N ARG A 160 -15.05 1.48 -12.41
CA ARG A 160 -14.70 0.45 -11.45
C ARG A 160 -13.26 0.62 -10.95
N ASN A 161 -12.32 0.87 -11.87
CA ASN A 161 -10.92 1.10 -11.53
C ASN A 161 -10.73 2.39 -10.71
N LYS A 162 -11.46 3.46 -11.04
CA LYS A 162 -11.48 4.70 -10.26
C LYS A 162 -11.93 4.44 -8.83
N TYR A 163 -13.07 3.77 -8.64
CA TYR A 163 -13.59 3.47 -7.29
C TYR A 163 -12.69 2.52 -6.51
N LEU A 164 -11.98 1.61 -7.19
CA LEU A 164 -10.99 0.76 -6.54
C LEU A 164 -9.79 1.57 -6.02
N LYS A 165 -9.34 2.57 -6.79
CA LYS A 165 -8.31 3.50 -6.35
C LYS A 165 -8.78 4.30 -5.14
N ASP A 166 -9.97 4.90 -5.20
CA ASP A 166 -10.55 5.67 -4.09
C ASP A 166 -10.65 4.81 -2.81
N LEU A 167 -11.06 3.55 -2.96
CA LEU A 167 -11.13 2.59 -1.85
C LEU A 167 -9.75 2.29 -1.26
N ALA A 168 -8.72 2.11 -2.09
CA ALA A 168 -7.35 1.88 -1.65
C ALA A 168 -6.79 3.09 -0.88
N ASP A 169 -7.06 4.31 -1.36
CA ASP A 169 -6.66 5.55 -0.71
C ASP A 169 -7.34 5.73 0.66
N LEU A 170 -8.65 5.51 0.75
CA LEU A 170 -9.40 5.58 2.00
C LEU A 170 -8.89 4.58 3.04
N ARG A 171 -8.58 3.34 2.62
CA ARG A 171 -8.04 2.30 3.51
C ARG A 171 -6.65 2.64 4.03
N ALA A 172 -5.78 3.16 3.16
CA ALA A 172 -4.45 3.60 3.57
C ALA A 172 -4.53 4.77 4.56
N GLN A 173 -5.37 5.79 4.28
CA GLN A 173 -5.59 6.92 5.18
C GLN A 173 -6.18 6.50 6.52
N ARG A 174 -7.12 5.53 6.53
CA ARG A 174 -7.69 5.00 7.76
C ARG A 174 -6.64 4.29 8.61
N ALA A 175 -5.85 3.40 8.00
CA ALA A 175 -4.78 2.68 8.69
C ALA A 175 -3.73 3.64 9.27
N TYR A 176 -3.44 4.75 8.58
CA TYR A 176 -2.60 5.81 9.11
C TYR A 176 -3.24 6.54 10.31
N LYS A 177 -4.51 6.97 10.19
CA LYS A 177 -5.23 7.69 11.27
C LYS A 177 -5.48 6.82 12.51
N SER A 178 -5.65 5.51 12.34
CA SER A 178 -5.81 4.56 13.46
C SER A 178 -4.50 4.22 14.17
N GLY A 179 -3.35 4.63 13.62
CA GLY A 179 -2.03 4.28 14.13
C GLY A 179 -1.55 2.87 13.75
N GLU A 180 -2.30 2.15 12.92
CA GLU A 180 -1.87 0.87 12.33
C GLU A 180 -0.65 1.07 11.41
N ILE A 181 -0.60 2.22 10.74
CA ILE A 181 0.55 2.68 9.97
C ILE A 181 1.15 3.88 10.71
N ASN A 182 2.41 3.76 11.14
CA ASN A 182 3.11 4.86 11.75
C ASN A 182 3.60 5.89 10.71
N GLN A 183 3.92 7.11 11.15
CA GLN A 183 4.41 8.19 10.30
C GLN A 183 5.65 7.78 9.50
N ALA A 184 6.60 7.09 10.13
CA ALA A 184 7.83 6.67 9.46
C ALA A 184 7.58 5.70 8.30
N SER A 185 6.61 4.79 8.43
CA SER A 185 6.18 3.90 7.35
C SER A 185 5.41 4.63 6.26
N TRP A 186 4.58 5.61 6.66
CA TRP A 186 3.84 6.44 5.71
C TRP A 186 4.79 7.29 4.85
N ASP A 187 5.80 7.89 5.46
CA ASP A 187 6.75 8.77 4.80
C ASP A 187 7.77 8.00 3.92
N LYS A 188 8.03 6.72 4.25
CA LYS A 188 8.91 5.85 3.46
C LYS A 188 8.33 5.41 2.11
N VAL A 189 7.02 5.55 1.91
CA VAL A 189 6.38 5.17 0.65
C VAL A 189 5.93 6.44 -0.06
N PRO A 190 6.80 7.04 -0.86
CA PRO A 190 6.36 8.14 -1.70
C PRO A 190 5.24 7.63 -2.63
N GLY A 191 4.21 8.46 -2.85
CA GLY A 191 3.22 8.22 -3.89
C GLY A 191 3.87 8.19 -5.27
N TRP A 192 3.10 7.92 -6.30
CA TRP A 192 3.64 7.83 -7.66
C TRP A 192 4.44 9.08 -8.09
N ILE A 193 4.04 10.28 -7.65
CA ILE A 193 4.77 11.54 -7.92
C ILE A 193 6.19 11.44 -7.34
N GLY A 194 6.31 11.00 -6.10
CA GLY A 194 7.62 10.88 -5.45
C GLY A 194 8.55 9.89 -6.16
N TRP A 195 8.01 8.75 -6.63
CA TRP A 195 8.81 7.80 -7.43
C TRP A 195 9.29 8.41 -8.74
N VAL A 196 8.44 9.19 -9.42
CA VAL A 196 8.84 9.91 -10.65
C VAL A 196 9.91 10.95 -10.35
N LEU A 197 9.74 11.79 -9.31
CA LEU A 197 10.72 12.80 -8.89
C LEU A 197 12.08 12.17 -8.54
N TYR A 198 12.06 11.05 -7.81
CA TYR A 198 13.28 10.31 -7.48
C TYR A 198 14.02 9.82 -8.74
N ALA A 199 13.28 9.32 -9.74
CA ALA A 199 13.85 8.86 -10.98
C ALA A 199 14.32 10.05 -11.86
N MET A 200 13.66 11.21 -11.80
CA MET A 200 14.05 12.42 -12.53
C MET A 200 15.41 12.96 -12.08
N ALA A 201 15.85 12.70 -10.86
CA ALA A 201 17.19 13.06 -10.39
C ALA A 201 18.33 12.34 -11.17
N ASP A 202 18.01 11.29 -11.92
CA ASP A 202 18.95 10.63 -12.85
C ASP A 202 18.94 11.22 -14.27
N GLN A 203 18.06 12.17 -14.56
CA GLN A 203 18.03 12.88 -15.84
C GLN A 203 19.06 14.02 -15.83
N GLY A 204 19.46 14.48 -17.03
CA GLY A 204 20.28 15.68 -17.16
C GLY A 204 19.43 16.93 -17.00
N GLU A 205 20.00 17.96 -16.39
CA GLU A 205 19.50 19.35 -16.38
C GLU A 205 17.98 19.53 -16.13
N VAL A 206 17.45 18.79 -15.16
CA VAL A 206 16.05 18.96 -14.74
C VAL A 206 15.97 20.10 -13.73
N ASP A 207 15.15 21.10 -14.05
CA ASP A 207 14.74 22.12 -13.10
C ASP A 207 13.68 21.54 -12.15
N PHE A 208 14.02 21.45 -10.86
CA PHE A 208 13.14 20.94 -9.81
C PHE A 208 12.21 22.01 -9.22
N ASP A 209 11.96 23.11 -9.98
CA ASP A 209 10.84 24.00 -9.66
C ASP A 209 9.51 23.31 -9.94
N PRO A 210 8.53 23.32 -8.99
CA PRO A 210 7.25 22.62 -9.14
C PRO A 210 6.44 23.02 -10.36
N GLN A 211 6.52 24.29 -10.82
CA GLN A 211 5.83 24.76 -12.02
C GLN A 211 6.50 24.23 -13.29
N SER A 212 7.82 24.17 -13.31
CA SER A 212 8.60 23.56 -14.39
C SER A 212 8.34 22.06 -14.47
N LEU A 213 8.35 21.37 -13.34
CA LEU A 213 8.08 19.94 -13.26
C LEU A 213 6.67 19.59 -13.70
N HIS A 214 5.65 20.36 -13.31
CA HIS A 214 4.26 20.15 -13.72
C HIS A 214 4.10 19.98 -15.23
N ARG A 215 4.88 20.69 -16.03
CA ARG A 215 4.87 20.64 -17.51
C ARG A 215 5.49 19.34 -18.06
N LEU A 216 6.39 18.71 -17.29
CA LEU A 216 7.09 17.48 -17.69
C LEU A 216 6.28 16.23 -17.35
N PHE A 217 5.37 16.31 -16.38
CA PHE A 217 4.53 15.17 -16.00
C PHE A 217 3.49 14.92 -17.10
N ARG A 218 3.44 13.71 -17.63
CA ARG A 218 2.43 13.29 -18.60
C ARG A 218 1.06 13.08 -17.97
N THR A 219 1.02 12.51 -16.77
CA THR A 219 -0.17 12.46 -15.93
C THR A 219 -0.25 13.76 -15.13
N LYS A 220 -1.44 14.35 -15.05
CA LYS A 220 -1.64 15.62 -14.34
C LYS A 220 -1.28 15.45 -12.86
N ALA A 221 -0.32 16.26 -12.41
CA ALA A 221 0.08 16.41 -11.03
C ALA A 221 0.05 17.92 -10.69
N ALA A 222 -0.65 18.31 -9.63
CA ALA A 222 -0.69 19.71 -9.24
C ALA A 222 0.72 20.17 -8.76
N PRO A 223 1.12 21.43 -9.01
CA PRO A 223 2.41 21.93 -8.52
C PRO A 223 2.57 21.81 -7.01
N GLU A 224 1.47 21.90 -6.25
CA GLU A 224 1.43 21.75 -4.80
C GLU A 224 1.76 20.31 -4.39
N ASP A 225 1.18 19.31 -5.06
CA ASP A 225 1.46 17.88 -4.80
C ASP A 225 2.91 17.52 -5.15
N ILE A 226 3.43 18.11 -6.23
CA ILE A 226 4.84 17.97 -6.65
C ILE A 226 5.76 18.55 -5.57
N ARG A 227 5.48 19.77 -5.09
CA ARG A 227 6.23 20.44 -4.02
C ARG A 227 6.24 19.60 -2.76
N GLU A 228 5.08 19.18 -2.28
CA GLU A 228 4.94 18.36 -1.07
C GLU A 228 5.72 17.05 -1.19
N SER A 229 5.61 16.37 -2.34
CA SER A 229 6.33 15.13 -2.60
C SER A 229 7.85 15.33 -2.63
N LEU A 230 8.32 16.42 -3.23
CA LEU A 230 9.74 16.77 -3.28
C LEU A 230 10.30 17.08 -1.90
N GLU A 231 9.60 17.88 -1.11
CA GLU A 231 9.99 18.22 0.27
C GLU A 231 10.06 16.98 1.16
N LYS A 232 9.12 16.05 1.02
CA LYS A 232 9.16 14.76 1.72
C LYS A 232 10.37 13.92 1.36
N LEU A 233 10.72 13.84 0.08
CA LEU A 233 11.92 13.10 -0.37
C LEU A 233 13.22 13.74 0.13
N ILE A 234 13.29 15.05 0.23
CA ILE A 234 14.44 15.76 0.80
C ILE A 234 14.49 15.55 2.31
N ALA A 235 13.37 15.69 3.01
CA ALA A 235 13.30 15.51 4.46
C ALA A 235 13.61 14.07 4.89
N SER A 236 13.24 13.07 4.08
CA SER A 236 13.57 11.65 4.33
C SER A 236 15.02 11.28 3.97
N GLY A 237 15.77 12.21 3.34
CA GLY A 237 17.15 11.97 2.93
C GLY A 237 17.28 11.05 1.71
N GLU A 238 16.24 10.92 0.90
CA GLU A 238 16.27 10.20 -0.39
C GLU A 238 16.81 11.09 -1.51
N LEU A 239 16.47 12.38 -1.47
CA LEU A 239 17.02 13.39 -2.34
C LEU A 239 17.78 14.45 -1.52
N ALA A 240 18.79 15.03 -2.09
CA ALA A 240 19.52 16.17 -1.53
C ALA A 240 19.43 17.36 -2.48
N ARG A 241 19.19 18.56 -1.93
CA ARG A 241 19.24 19.81 -2.68
C ARG A 241 20.50 20.55 -2.30
N ASP A 242 21.31 20.87 -3.30
CA ASP A 242 22.49 21.73 -3.15
C ASP A 242 22.00 23.16 -2.80
N PRO A 243 22.45 23.75 -1.68
CA PRO A 243 22.00 25.06 -1.23
C PRO A 243 22.48 26.22 -2.13
N GLU A 244 23.60 26.06 -2.86
CA GLU A 244 24.18 27.12 -3.71
C GLU A 244 23.60 27.10 -5.12
N THR A 245 23.45 25.89 -5.68
CA THR A 245 23.00 25.72 -7.08
C THR A 245 21.53 25.38 -7.20
N GLY A 246 20.85 25.01 -6.11
CA GLY A 246 19.47 24.50 -6.12
C GLY A 246 19.31 23.12 -6.76
N ARG A 247 20.40 22.52 -7.22
CA ARG A 247 20.40 21.21 -7.91
C ARG A 247 19.94 20.10 -6.98
N VAL A 248 19.03 19.27 -7.48
CA VAL A 248 18.55 18.09 -6.75
C VAL A 248 19.24 16.83 -7.27
N THR A 249 19.76 16.03 -6.36
CA THR A 249 20.46 14.78 -6.65
C THR A 249 19.96 13.67 -5.71
N LYS A 250 20.17 12.41 -6.08
CA LYS A 250 19.92 11.29 -5.19
C LYS A 250 20.95 11.29 -4.05
N ALA A 251 20.47 11.21 -2.82
CA ALA A 251 21.30 11.03 -1.64
C ALA A 251 21.63 9.55 -1.39
N ARG A 252 20.83 8.64 -1.94
CA ARG A 252 21.02 7.19 -1.88
C ARG A 252 20.78 6.57 -3.25
N ASP A 253 21.58 5.57 -3.61
CA ASP A 253 21.53 4.93 -4.94
C ASP A 253 20.29 4.05 -5.16
N LEU A 254 19.58 3.63 -4.12
CA LEU A 254 18.44 2.72 -4.23
C LEU A 254 17.43 2.96 -3.11
N ILE A 255 16.19 3.28 -3.50
CA ILE A 255 15.05 3.02 -2.64
C ILE A 255 14.69 1.54 -2.85
N GLU A 256 15.18 0.64 -1.99
CA GLU A 256 14.58 -0.69 -1.89
C GLU A 256 13.16 -0.51 -1.39
N SER A 257 12.18 -1.09 -2.09
CA SER A 257 10.83 -1.21 -1.52
C SER A 257 10.98 -1.99 -0.22
N PRO A 258 10.76 -1.39 0.95
CA PRO A 258 10.92 -2.09 2.21
C PRO A 258 10.02 -3.33 2.17
N GLN A 259 10.61 -4.51 2.44
CA GLN A 259 9.87 -5.79 2.39
C GLN A 259 8.75 -5.85 3.44
N ASP A 260 8.78 -4.95 4.43
CA ASP A 260 7.88 -4.88 5.58
C ASP A 260 6.87 -3.72 5.52
N LEU A 261 6.54 -3.24 4.31
CA LEU A 261 5.53 -2.19 4.18
C LEU A 261 4.14 -2.71 4.52
N PRO A 262 3.34 -1.92 5.26
CA PRO A 262 1.95 -2.23 5.52
C PRO A 262 1.15 -2.47 4.24
N VAL A 263 0.37 -3.55 4.20
CA VAL A 263 -0.43 -3.97 3.04
C VAL A 263 -1.28 -2.84 2.44
N PRO A 264 -1.95 -1.96 3.23
CA PRO A 264 -2.71 -0.85 2.67
C PRO A 264 -1.88 0.13 1.85
N LEU A 265 -0.63 0.43 2.28
CA LEU A 265 0.28 1.30 1.52
C LEU A 265 0.75 0.65 0.22
N ILE A 266 1.08 -0.64 0.26
CA ILE A 266 1.44 -1.39 -0.95
C ILE A 266 0.28 -1.37 -1.94
N ARG A 267 -0.95 -1.63 -1.49
CA ARG A 267 -2.15 -1.62 -2.34
C ARG A 267 -2.38 -0.23 -2.94
N LYS A 268 -2.28 0.83 -2.13
CA LYS A 268 -2.42 2.21 -2.60
C LYS A 268 -1.40 2.50 -3.71
N LEU A 269 -0.11 2.30 -3.45
CA LEU A 269 0.96 2.57 -4.43
C LEU A 269 0.77 1.75 -5.72
N GLN A 270 0.54 0.43 -5.59
CA GLN A 270 0.36 -0.43 -6.77
C GLN A 270 -0.85 -0.01 -7.60
N THR A 271 -1.94 0.40 -6.95
CA THR A 271 -3.14 0.92 -7.65
C THR A 271 -2.81 2.20 -8.41
N GLU A 272 -2.06 3.14 -7.81
CA GLU A 272 -1.61 4.35 -8.49
C GLU A 272 -0.76 4.05 -9.73
N LEU A 273 0.23 3.14 -9.59
CA LEU A 273 1.14 2.78 -10.68
C LEU A 273 0.41 2.05 -11.83
N ILE A 274 -0.56 1.18 -11.51
CA ILE A 274 -1.40 0.52 -12.51
C ILE A 274 -2.25 1.56 -13.26
N TYR A 275 -2.78 2.55 -12.54
CA TYR A 275 -3.60 3.61 -13.13
C TYR A 275 -2.79 4.45 -14.12
N LEU A 276 -1.52 4.79 -13.82
CA LEU A 276 -0.63 5.44 -14.79
C LEU A 276 -0.47 4.61 -16.07
N GLY A 277 -0.40 3.27 -15.95
CA GLY A 277 -0.36 2.38 -17.10
C GLY A 277 -1.64 2.44 -17.94
N ILE A 278 -2.81 2.45 -17.29
CA ILE A 278 -4.10 2.59 -17.99
C ILE A 278 -4.15 3.94 -18.74
N GLU A 279 -3.78 5.05 -18.11
CA GLU A 279 -3.72 6.35 -18.79
C GLU A 279 -2.77 6.33 -19.98
N SER A 280 -1.60 5.73 -19.83
CA SER A 280 -0.60 5.58 -20.89
C SER A 280 -1.14 4.81 -22.08
N LEU A 281 -1.94 3.76 -21.84
CA LEU A 281 -2.54 2.95 -22.90
C LEU A 281 -3.41 3.78 -23.85
N PHE A 282 -4.10 4.78 -23.35
CA PHE A 282 -4.98 5.66 -24.15
C PHE A 282 -4.29 6.91 -24.68
N ARG A 283 -3.31 7.44 -23.96
CA ARG A 283 -2.64 8.71 -24.27
C ARG A 283 -1.41 8.55 -25.14
N ASP A 284 -0.57 7.54 -24.85
CA ASP A 284 0.76 7.44 -25.43
C ASP A 284 0.76 6.61 -26.71
N SER A 285 1.61 6.99 -27.69
CA SER A 285 1.68 6.24 -28.95
C SER A 285 2.29 4.84 -28.73
N PRO A 286 1.94 3.83 -29.57
CA PRO A 286 2.53 2.49 -29.47
C PRO A 286 4.07 2.46 -29.59
N LYS A 287 4.69 3.49 -30.18
CA LYS A 287 6.16 3.59 -30.31
C LYS A 287 6.82 4.00 -29.00
N GLU A 288 6.08 4.58 -28.06
CA GLU A 288 6.59 5.10 -26.80
C GLU A 288 6.26 4.22 -25.59
N ARG A 289 5.48 3.16 -25.80
CA ARG A 289 5.00 2.25 -24.75
C ARG A 289 5.10 0.79 -25.16
N GLU A 290 5.18 -0.10 -24.19
CA GLU A 290 5.11 -1.54 -24.39
C GLU A 290 4.03 -2.13 -23.47
N PHE A 291 3.06 -2.83 -24.05
CA PHE A 291 2.01 -3.55 -23.34
C PHE A 291 1.93 -4.96 -23.88
N GLY A 292 2.33 -5.93 -23.09
CA GLY A 292 2.22 -7.34 -23.39
C GLY A 292 1.30 -8.05 -22.39
N ALA A 293 0.56 -9.02 -22.87
CA ALA A 293 -0.29 -9.87 -22.04
C ALA A 293 -0.26 -11.30 -22.54
N MET A 294 -0.32 -12.26 -21.64
CA MET A 294 -0.60 -13.65 -21.94
C MET A 294 -1.55 -14.23 -20.88
N THR A 295 -2.42 -15.12 -21.29
CA THR A 295 -3.29 -15.88 -20.39
C THR A 295 -3.01 -17.35 -20.57
N VAL A 296 -2.61 -18.01 -19.49
CA VAL A 296 -2.12 -19.40 -19.54
C VAL A 296 -2.50 -20.12 -18.25
N ALA A 297 -2.83 -21.41 -18.37
CA ALA A 297 -3.00 -22.27 -17.21
C ALA A 297 -1.63 -22.69 -16.69
N MET A 298 -1.43 -22.60 -15.37
CA MET A 298 -0.19 -22.94 -14.68
C MET A 298 -0.47 -23.80 -13.45
N THR A 299 0.45 -24.71 -13.16
CA THR A 299 0.54 -25.36 -11.85
C THR A 299 1.06 -24.35 -10.81
N GLU A 300 0.95 -24.69 -9.53
CA GLU A 300 1.50 -23.86 -8.46
C GLU A 300 3.04 -23.74 -8.53
N GLU A 301 3.71 -24.80 -8.96
CA GLU A 301 5.17 -24.81 -9.15
C GLU A 301 5.57 -23.88 -10.28
N GLU A 302 4.95 -23.98 -11.44
CA GLU A 302 5.18 -23.07 -12.59
C GLU A 302 4.89 -21.61 -12.24
N PHE A 303 3.80 -21.34 -11.49
CA PHE A 303 3.51 -20.00 -10.99
C PHE A 303 4.64 -19.47 -10.11
N ASN A 304 5.18 -20.30 -9.20
CA ASN A 304 6.28 -19.90 -8.32
C ASN A 304 7.57 -19.64 -9.09
N GLN A 305 7.86 -20.45 -10.12
CA GLN A 305 9.00 -20.25 -11.00
C GLN A 305 8.88 -18.95 -11.80
N VAL A 306 7.77 -18.73 -12.49
CA VAL A 306 7.54 -17.49 -13.26
C VAL A 306 7.59 -16.26 -12.34
N ARG A 307 7.00 -16.34 -11.15
CA ARG A 307 7.08 -15.27 -10.15
C ARG A 307 8.52 -14.95 -9.75
N PHE A 308 9.36 -15.97 -9.59
CA PHE A 308 10.77 -15.81 -9.30
C PHE A 308 11.50 -15.13 -10.47
N GLU A 309 11.30 -15.59 -11.70
CA GLU A 309 11.93 -15.03 -12.90
C GLU A 309 11.57 -13.56 -13.12
N LEU A 310 10.29 -13.20 -12.96
CA LEU A 310 9.83 -11.82 -13.05
C LEU A 310 10.49 -10.91 -12.00
N ARG A 311 10.70 -11.42 -10.78
CA ARG A 311 11.43 -10.70 -9.73
C ARG A 311 12.90 -10.51 -10.09
N GLN A 312 13.56 -11.55 -10.64
CA GLN A 312 14.95 -11.48 -11.08
C GLN A 312 15.11 -10.54 -12.28
N LEU A 313 14.20 -10.60 -13.25
CA LEU A 313 14.20 -9.68 -14.39
C LEU A 313 14.14 -8.22 -13.92
N ARG A 314 13.20 -7.89 -13.04
CA ARG A 314 13.07 -6.53 -12.50
C ARG A 314 14.34 -6.07 -11.78
N LYS A 315 14.90 -6.91 -10.90
CA LYS A 315 16.16 -6.60 -10.18
C LYS A 315 17.33 -6.42 -11.13
N ARG A 316 17.45 -7.27 -12.16
CA ARG A 316 18.50 -7.17 -13.17
C ARG A 316 18.38 -5.86 -13.96
N LEU A 317 17.19 -5.55 -14.51
CA LEU A 317 16.97 -4.32 -15.26
C LEU A 317 17.27 -3.07 -14.40
N GLN A 318 16.82 -3.06 -13.15
CA GLN A 318 17.09 -1.95 -12.23
C GLN A 318 18.59 -1.77 -12.02
N ARG A 319 19.33 -2.83 -11.70
CA ARG A 319 20.78 -2.79 -11.52
C ARG A 319 21.50 -2.32 -12.78
N ASP A 320 21.14 -2.87 -13.94
CA ASP A 320 21.82 -2.59 -15.20
C ASP A 320 21.59 -1.12 -15.63
N ILE A 321 20.39 -0.58 -15.38
CA ILE A 321 20.08 0.83 -15.62
C ILE A 321 20.86 1.73 -14.64
N LEU A 322 20.91 1.38 -13.35
CA LEU A 322 21.65 2.16 -12.35
C LEU A 322 23.15 2.24 -12.68
N VAL A 323 23.74 1.15 -13.14
CA VAL A 323 25.15 1.16 -13.59
C VAL A 323 25.33 2.14 -14.76
N LYS A 324 24.43 2.12 -15.74
CA LYS A 324 24.46 3.06 -16.87
C LYS A 324 24.28 4.51 -16.42
N ARG A 325 23.46 4.78 -15.39
CA ARG A 325 23.23 6.13 -14.86
C ARG A 325 24.48 6.76 -14.21
N LYS A 326 25.47 5.96 -13.81
CA LYS A 326 26.76 6.46 -13.33
C LYS A 326 27.60 7.10 -14.44
N VAL A 327 27.39 6.69 -15.68
CA VAL A 327 28.17 7.15 -16.85
C VAL A 327 27.38 8.15 -17.71
N SER A 328 26.09 7.92 -17.89
CA SER A 328 25.24 8.75 -18.74
C SER A 328 23.93 9.12 -18.05
N LYS A 329 23.35 10.25 -18.38
CA LYS A 329 22.06 10.71 -17.86
C LYS A 329 20.90 10.10 -18.65
N GLY A 330 19.75 9.96 -17.98
CA GLY A 330 18.49 9.56 -18.62
C GLY A 330 17.85 10.75 -19.36
N GLU A 331 17.09 10.47 -20.40
CA GLU A 331 16.35 11.48 -21.15
C GLU A 331 14.90 11.57 -20.68
N ARG A 332 14.32 10.44 -20.24
CA ARG A 332 12.90 10.34 -19.84
C ARG A 332 12.75 9.30 -18.73
N VAL A 333 11.78 9.53 -17.83
CA VAL A 333 11.38 8.54 -16.82
C VAL A 333 10.34 7.59 -17.43
N TYR A 334 10.56 6.30 -17.26
CA TYR A 334 9.64 5.23 -17.65
C TYR A 334 9.20 4.45 -16.42
N GLN A 335 7.92 4.06 -16.39
CA GLN A 335 7.35 3.16 -15.38
C GLN A 335 7.21 1.76 -15.96
N LEU A 336 7.80 0.75 -15.32
CA LEU A 336 7.59 -0.66 -15.61
C LEU A 336 6.68 -1.29 -14.53
N ASN A 337 5.50 -1.72 -14.94
CA ASN A 337 4.58 -2.50 -14.11
C ASN A 337 4.63 -3.96 -14.54
N VAL A 338 4.73 -4.87 -13.58
CA VAL A 338 4.71 -6.32 -13.82
C VAL A 338 3.67 -6.93 -12.89
N GLN A 339 2.70 -7.64 -13.46
CA GLN A 339 1.59 -8.24 -12.74
C GLN A 339 1.45 -9.71 -13.12
N LEU A 340 1.31 -10.58 -12.14
CA LEU A 340 1.00 -11.99 -12.28
C LEU A 340 -0.04 -12.35 -11.22
N PHE A 341 -1.25 -12.72 -11.64
CA PHE A 341 -2.37 -12.97 -10.75
C PHE A 341 -3.32 -14.02 -11.33
N PRO A 342 -4.06 -14.76 -10.48
CA PRO A 342 -5.05 -15.71 -10.94
C PRO A 342 -6.30 -14.99 -11.49
N VAL A 343 -6.88 -15.53 -12.57
CA VAL A 343 -8.14 -15.07 -13.17
C VAL A 343 -9.27 -16.10 -13.00
N THR A 344 -8.95 -17.28 -12.47
CA THR A 344 -9.90 -18.34 -12.12
C THR A 344 -9.55 -18.91 -10.74
N ASP A 345 -10.52 -19.59 -10.12
CA ASP A 345 -10.26 -20.43 -8.97
C ASP A 345 -9.56 -21.72 -9.35
N LYS A 346 -9.00 -22.44 -8.36
CA LYS A 346 -8.44 -23.79 -8.57
C LYS A 346 -9.57 -24.77 -8.91
N VAL A 347 -9.31 -25.64 -9.87
CA VAL A 347 -10.20 -26.77 -10.22
C VAL A 347 -9.92 -27.94 -9.31
#